data_a7db2049b5244fb4411b3b7ae9cf5e34
#
_entry.id   a7db2049b5244fb4411b3b7ae9cf5e34
#
_cell.length_a   1.000
_cell.length_b   1.000
_cell.length_c   1.000
_cell.angle_alpha   90.00
_cell.angle_beta   90.00
_cell.angle_gamma   90.00
#
_symmetry.space_group_name_H-M   'P 1'
#
loop_
_entity.id
_entity.type
_entity.pdbx_description
1 polymer ?
#
loop_
_entity_poly.entity_id
_entity_poly.type
_entity_poly.pdbx_seq_one_letter_code
_entity_poly.pdbx_strand_id
1 'polypeptide(L)'
;LALKWAAKEMDRRYNVLEENSARDIESYHSKAGVHKNKKTDSGDEADTMPYIVIVIDELADIMQMYPRELESVVVRLAQMSRAVGIHLILSTQRPSVNVITGLIKANIPSRMALQVASQVDSRTILDSSGAEKLLGSGDMLYLSGEMSKPRRLQTAFISEEEVKKVAKYLIKNYGNDALHRKREVRNKGNIDTIKLRVCYVGKGCYLYRLLIHCRSL
;
A
#
# COMPACT_ATOMS: atom_id res chain seq x y z
N LEU A 1 -5.64 -7.68 12.47
CA LEU A 1 -6.61 -8.50 11.70
C LEU A 1 -6.48 -8.26 10.20
N ALA A 2 -6.52 -7.04 9.71
CA ALA A 2 -6.53 -6.74 8.27
C ALA A 2 -5.24 -7.14 7.52
N LEU A 3 -4.07 -6.90 8.08
CA LEU A 3 -2.82 -7.37 7.47
C LEU A 3 -2.73 -8.91 7.47
N LYS A 4 -3.25 -9.57 8.52
CA LYS A 4 -3.39 -11.04 8.53
C LYS A 4 -4.37 -11.53 7.46
N TRP A 5 -5.46 -10.81 7.25
CA TRP A 5 -6.38 -11.09 6.15
C TRP A 5 -5.67 -10.92 4.80
N ALA A 6 -4.91 -9.83 4.61
CA ALA A 6 -4.17 -9.59 3.39
C ALA A 6 -3.14 -10.69 3.09
N ALA A 7 -2.48 -11.23 4.13
CA ALA A 7 -1.57 -12.36 3.98
C ALA A 7 -2.32 -13.64 3.56
N LYS A 8 -3.49 -13.91 4.14
CA LYS A 8 -4.34 -15.04 3.73
C LYS A 8 -4.88 -14.86 2.30
N GLU A 9 -5.29 -13.66 1.95
CA GLU A 9 -5.73 -13.34 0.58
C GLU A 9 -4.59 -13.49 -0.42
N MET A 10 -3.37 -13.10 -0.05
CA MET A 10 -2.19 -13.35 -0.85
C MET A 10 -1.99 -14.86 -1.11
N ASP A 11 -2.07 -15.68 -0.06
CA ASP A 11 -1.94 -17.14 -0.19
C ASP A 11 -3.05 -17.71 -1.08
N ARG A 12 -4.30 -17.30 -0.88
CA ARG A 12 -5.43 -17.72 -1.74
C ARG A 12 -5.16 -17.37 -3.21
N ARG A 13 -4.66 -16.17 -3.48
CA ARG A 13 -4.37 -15.74 -4.84
C ARG A 13 -3.23 -16.53 -5.48
N TYR A 14 -2.23 -16.91 -4.71
CA TYR A 14 -1.17 -17.79 -5.22
C TYR A 14 -1.73 -19.14 -5.66
N ASN A 15 -2.63 -19.75 -4.88
CA ASN A 15 -3.30 -21.00 -5.26
C ASN A 15 -4.09 -20.84 -6.57
N VAL A 16 -4.85 -19.75 -6.72
CA VAL A 16 -5.59 -19.45 -7.95
C VAL A 16 -4.65 -19.26 -9.15
N LEU A 17 -3.50 -18.60 -8.96
CA LEU A 17 -2.50 -18.45 -10.03
C LEU A 17 -1.91 -19.80 -10.44
N GLU A 18 -1.61 -20.67 -9.47
CA GLU A 18 -1.08 -22.02 -9.70
C GLU A 18 -2.07 -22.87 -10.47
N GLU A 19 -3.33 -22.95 -10.02
CA GLU A 19 -4.43 -23.68 -10.69
C GLU A 19 -4.61 -23.23 -12.14
N ASN A 20 -4.42 -21.95 -12.44
CA ASN A 20 -4.55 -21.40 -13.79
C ASN A 20 -3.21 -21.33 -14.55
N SER A 21 -2.13 -21.92 -14.02
CA SER A 21 -0.79 -21.88 -14.61
C SER A 21 -0.36 -20.44 -14.98
N ALA A 22 -0.72 -19.47 -14.17
CA ALA A 22 -0.40 -18.05 -14.36
C ALA A 22 0.76 -17.65 -13.44
N ARG A 23 1.74 -16.91 -13.97
CA ARG A 23 2.90 -16.45 -13.21
C ARG A 23 2.58 -15.29 -12.27
N ASP A 24 1.69 -14.42 -12.70
CA ASP A 24 1.32 -13.19 -12.01
C ASP A 24 -0.11 -12.76 -12.38
N ILE A 25 -0.62 -11.75 -11.67
CA ILE A 25 -1.98 -11.24 -11.86
C ILE A 25 -2.23 -10.72 -13.29
N GLU A 26 -1.21 -10.17 -13.97
CA GLU A 26 -1.34 -9.66 -15.34
C GLU A 26 -1.54 -10.83 -16.32
N SER A 27 -0.73 -11.88 -16.19
CA SER A 27 -0.87 -13.08 -17.00
C SER A 27 -2.19 -13.81 -16.72
N TYR A 28 -2.65 -13.82 -15.46
CA TYR A 28 -3.97 -14.34 -15.10
C TYR A 28 -5.09 -13.55 -15.77
N HIS A 29 -5.09 -12.22 -15.67
CA HIS A 29 -6.09 -11.37 -16.32
C HIS A 29 -6.11 -11.54 -17.84
N SER A 30 -4.96 -11.73 -18.45
CA SER A 30 -4.84 -11.95 -19.89
C SER A 30 -5.43 -13.28 -20.32
N LYS A 31 -5.17 -14.36 -19.55
CA LYS A 31 -5.71 -15.71 -19.81
C LYS A 31 -7.21 -15.81 -19.52
N ALA A 32 -7.65 -15.29 -18.38
CA ALA A 32 -9.05 -15.33 -17.97
C ALA A 32 -9.98 -14.46 -18.83
N GLY A 33 -9.44 -13.69 -19.78
CA GLY A 33 -10.23 -12.80 -20.63
C GLY A 33 -10.93 -11.67 -19.87
N VAL A 34 -10.51 -11.39 -18.65
CA VAL A 34 -11.11 -10.38 -17.75
C VAL A 34 -11.19 -9.00 -18.41
N HIS A 35 -10.37 -8.78 -19.44
CA HIS A 35 -10.39 -7.54 -20.24
C HIS A 35 -11.44 -7.55 -21.36
N LYS A 36 -12.12 -8.69 -21.63
CA LYS A 36 -12.99 -8.83 -22.82
C LYS A 36 -14.46 -9.12 -22.48
N ASN A 37 -14.91 -9.02 -21.22
CA ASN A 37 -16.30 -9.36 -20.81
C ASN A 37 -16.80 -10.72 -21.41
N LYS A 38 -15.92 -11.68 -21.63
CA LYS A 38 -16.33 -13.01 -22.05
C LYS A 38 -16.81 -13.77 -20.81
N LYS A 39 -18.11 -14.10 -20.80
CA LYS A 39 -18.62 -15.16 -19.93
C LYS A 39 -17.87 -16.44 -20.32
N THR A 40 -17.28 -17.11 -19.35
CA THR A 40 -16.76 -18.46 -19.55
C THR A 40 -17.95 -19.37 -19.86
N ASP A 41 -17.79 -20.33 -20.80
CA ASP A 41 -18.85 -21.28 -21.23
C ASP A 41 -19.41 -22.10 -20.06
N SER A 42 -18.78 -22.12 -18.89
CA SER A 42 -19.19 -22.83 -17.68
C SER A 42 -20.13 -22.04 -16.74
N GLY A 43 -20.50 -20.79 -17.06
CA GLY A 43 -21.43 -20.02 -16.23
C GLY A 43 -20.87 -19.50 -14.90
N ASP A 44 -19.68 -19.90 -14.51
CA ASP A 44 -18.98 -19.37 -13.34
C ASP A 44 -18.33 -18.03 -13.67
N GLU A 45 -18.66 -17.00 -12.90
CA GLU A 45 -17.94 -15.70 -12.99
C GLU A 45 -16.48 -15.93 -12.62
N ALA A 46 -15.58 -15.76 -13.60
CA ALA A 46 -14.15 -15.82 -13.35
C ALA A 46 -13.78 -14.83 -12.22
N ASP A 47 -13.07 -15.31 -11.20
CA ASP A 47 -12.60 -14.45 -10.10
C ASP A 47 -11.79 -13.30 -10.71
N THR A 48 -12.34 -12.11 -10.66
CA THR A 48 -11.73 -10.93 -11.31
C THR A 48 -10.40 -10.52 -10.68
N MET A 49 -10.10 -11.03 -9.49
CA MET A 49 -8.87 -10.81 -8.72
C MET A 49 -8.39 -9.34 -8.80
N PRO A 50 -9.14 -8.37 -8.23
CA PRO A 50 -8.82 -6.95 -8.36
C PRO A 50 -7.49 -6.62 -7.65
N TYR A 51 -6.78 -5.58 -8.12
CA TYR A 51 -5.65 -5.04 -7.38
C TYR A 51 -6.08 -4.52 -6.02
N ILE A 52 -5.27 -4.79 -4.99
CA ILE A 52 -5.49 -4.34 -3.62
C ILE A 52 -4.35 -3.40 -3.24
N VAL A 53 -4.69 -2.19 -2.79
CA VAL A 53 -3.73 -1.25 -2.21
C VAL A 53 -4.04 -1.07 -0.73
N ILE A 54 -3.07 -1.41 0.11
CA ILE A 54 -3.16 -1.27 1.56
C ILE A 54 -2.36 -0.03 1.96
N VAL A 55 -3.04 0.96 2.50
CA VAL A 55 -2.43 2.21 2.98
C VAL A 55 -2.44 2.22 4.50
N ILE A 56 -1.27 2.34 5.11
CA ILE A 56 -1.10 2.57 6.55
C ILE A 56 -0.65 4.01 6.74
N ASP A 57 -1.51 4.81 7.35
CA ASP A 57 -1.31 6.25 7.54
C ASP A 57 -0.23 6.54 8.58
N GLU A 58 -0.30 5.89 9.75
CA GLU A 58 0.71 6.01 10.79
C GLU A 58 1.18 4.61 11.26
N LEU A 59 2.33 4.21 10.72
CA LEU A 59 2.92 2.91 11.03
C LEU A 59 3.35 2.82 12.51
N ALA A 60 3.81 3.93 13.09
CA ALA A 60 4.31 3.94 14.46
C ALA A 60 3.26 3.52 15.48
N ASP A 61 2.00 3.91 15.30
CA ASP A 61 0.93 3.58 16.24
C ASP A 61 0.69 2.07 16.31
N ILE A 62 0.78 1.40 15.18
CA ILE A 62 0.56 -0.05 15.12
C ILE A 62 1.82 -0.81 15.57
N MET A 63 3.01 -0.30 15.22
CA MET A 63 4.29 -0.89 15.62
C MET A 63 4.49 -0.86 17.15
N GLN A 64 3.98 0.17 17.84
CA GLN A 64 4.05 0.22 19.30
C GLN A 64 3.22 -0.88 19.99
N MET A 65 2.07 -1.24 19.41
CA MET A 65 1.17 -2.24 19.99
C MET A 65 1.61 -3.68 19.69
N TYR A 66 2.10 -3.95 18.48
CA TYR A 66 2.38 -5.31 18.00
C TYR A 66 3.66 -5.37 17.13
N PRO A 67 4.84 -5.01 17.65
CA PRO A 67 6.03 -4.78 16.83
C PRO A 67 6.45 -6.01 16.02
N ARG A 68 6.64 -7.15 16.67
CA ARG A 68 7.13 -8.37 16.02
C ARG A 68 6.14 -8.95 15.03
N GLU A 69 4.86 -8.96 15.39
CA GLU A 69 3.80 -9.53 14.56
C GLU A 69 3.55 -8.68 13.31
N LEU A 70 3.53 -7.37 13.48
CA LEU A 70 3.34 -6.42 12.38
C LEU A 70 4.53 -6.45 11.43
N GLU A 71 5.75 -6.39 11.94
CA GLU A 71 6.95 -6.44 11.12
C GLU A 71 6.99 -7.71 10.26
N SER A 72 6.74 -8.87 10.86
CA SER A 72 6.72 -10.14 10.14
C SER A 72 5.71 -10.16 9.00
N VAL A 73 4.48 -9.69 9.24
CA VAL A 73 3.43 -9.67 8.22
C VAL A 73 3.72 -8.64 7.13
N VAL A 74 4.22 -7.45 7.49
CA VAL A 74 4.62 -6.41 6.52
C VAL A 74 5.75 -6.92 5.64
N VAL A 75 6.78 -7.52 6.21
CA VAL A 75 7.92 -8.08 5.45
C VAL A 75 7.44 -9.17 4.50
N ARG A 76 6.62 -10.12 4.96
CA ARG A 76 6.07 -11.19 4.12
C ARG A 76 5.26 -10.65 2.95
N LEU A 77 4.35 -9.71 3.21
CA LEU A 77 3.61 -9.04 2.15
C LEU A 77 4.54 -8.28 1.20
N ALA A 78 5.53 -7.55 1.73
CA ALA A 78 6.47 -6.82 0.91
C ALA A 78 7.28 -7.72 -0.03
N GLN A 79 7.63 -8.93 0.38
CA GLN A 79 8.38 -9.89 -0.42
C GLN A 79 7.54 -10.53 -1.53
N MET A 80 6.30 -10.92 -1.23
CA MET A 80 5.54 -11.84 -2.07
C MET A 80 4.31 -11.21 -2.74
N SER A 81 3.73 -10.15 -2.21
CA SER A 81 2.40 -9.70 -2.62
C SER A 81 2.32 -9.06 -4.01
N ARG A 82 3.45 -8.64 -4.59
CA ARG A 82 3.49 -7.96 -5.88
C ARG A 82 2.92 -8.81 -7.02
N ALA A 83 3.31 -10.08 -7.10
CA ALA A 83 2.86 -10.98 -8.16
C ALA A 83 1.35 -11.21 -8.15
N VAL A 84 0.72 -11.15 -6.97
CA VAL A 84 -0.72 -11.34 -6.78
C VAL A 84 -1.51 -10.02 -6.72
N GLY A 85 -0.88 -8.90 -7.07
CA GLY A 85 -1.53 -7.59 -7.18
C GLY A 85 -1.93 -6.96 -5.85
N ILE A 86 -1.20 -7.25 -4.75
CA ILE A 86 -1.39 -6.59 -3.47
C ILE A 86 -0.20 -5.66 -3.21
N HIS A 87 -0.48 -4.39 -2.97
CA HIS A 87 0.51 -3.32 -2.80
C HIS A 87 0.41 -2.67 -1.44
N LEU A 88 1.55 -2.26 -0.87
CA LEU A 88 1.65 -1.59 0.43
C LEU A 88 2.13 -0.15 0.26
N ILE A 89 1.45 0.77 0.93
CA ILE A 89 1.89 2.14 1.17
C ILE A 89 1.97 2.32 2.67
N LEU A 90 3.19 2.49 3.19
CA LEU A 90 3.43 2.69 4.61
C LEU A 90 3.86 4.13 4.86
N SER A 91 3.16 4.83 5.75
CA SER A 91 3.46 6.19 6.14
C SER A 91 3.70 6.28 7.65
N THR A 92 4.53 7.23 8.06
CA THR A 92 4.72 7.56 9.48
C THR A 92 5.19 9.01 9.64
N GLN A 93 4.69 9.67 10.66
CA GLN A 93 5.16 10.99 11.08
C GLN A 93 6.26 10.89 12.16
N ARG A 94 6.54 9.68 12.64
CA ARG A 94 7.52 9.42 13.70
C ARG A 94 8.59 8.44 13.21
N PRO A 95 9.52 8.90 12.33
CA PRO A 95 10.55 8.05 11.78
C PRO A 95 11.58 7.68 12.86
N SER A 96 11.50 6.46 13.34
CA SER A 96 12.46 5.90 14.28
C SER A 96 12.91 4.52 13.81
N VAL A 97 14.04 4.05 14.29
CA VAL A 97 14.58 2.73 13.96
C VAL A 97 13.67 1.58 14.41
N ASN A 98 12.83 1.82 15.42
CA ASN A 98 11.83 0.86 15.91
C ASN A 98 10.58 0.80 15.03
N VAL A 99 10.35 1.82 14.19
CA VAL A 99 9.21 1.90 13.27
C VAL A 99 9.65 1.52 11.86
N ILE A 100 10.74 2.12 11.39
CA ILE A 100 11.33 1.84 10.08
C ILE A 100 12.56 0.95 10.30
N THR A 101 12.29 -0.33 10.53
CA THR A 101 13.35 -1.31 10.84
C THR A 101 14.19 -1.65 9.62
N GLY A 102 15.36 -2.23 9.87
CA GLY A 102 16.22 -2.72 8.78
C GLY A 102 15.54 -3.76 7.89
N LEU A 103 14.68 -4.62 8.46
CA LEU A 103 13.93 -5.61 7.70
C LEU A 103 12.87 -4.97 6.79
N ILE A 104 12.17 -3.95 7.28
CA ILE A 104 11.22 -3.18 6.46
C ILE A 104 11.96 -2.48 5.32
N LYS A 105 13.08 -1.80 5.60
CA LYS A 105 13.88 -1.10 4.57
C LYS A 105 14.43 -2.04 3.50
N ALA A 106 14.88 -3.23 3.89
CA ALA A 106 15.41 -4.23 2.95
C ALA A 106 14.33 -4.74 1.96
N ASN A 107 13.07 -4.80 2.39
CA ASN A 107 11.97 -5.33 1.58
C ASN A 107 11.11 -4.27 0.91
N ILE A 108 11.25 -3.00 1.32
CA ILE A 108 10.57 -1.84 0.72
C ILE A 108 11.65 -0.86 0.26
N PRO A 109 12.22 -1.08 -0.94
CA PRO A 109 13.34 -0.28 -1.44
C PRO A 109 12.92 1.12 -1.91
N SER A 110 11.65 1.32 -2.29
CA SER A 110 11.15 2.63 -2.71
C SER A 110 10.73 3.44 -1.49
N ARG A 111 11.43 4.54 -1.24
CA ARG A 111 11.25 5.37 -0.04
C ARG A 111 11.17 6.84 -0.41
N MET A 112 10.33 7.57 0.31
CA MET A 112 10.19 9.01 0.17
C MET A 112 10.32 9.66 1.54
N ALA A 113 11.05 10.77 1.61
CA ALA A 113 11.09 11.62 2.77
C ALA A 113 10.69 13.04 2.38
N LEU A 114 9.66 13.55 3.03
CA LEU A 114 9.35 14.97 3.07
C LEU A 114 10.26 15.64 4.12
N GLN A 115 10.11 16.94 4.34
CA GLN A 115 10.89 17.66 5.33
C GLN A 115 10.80 16.98 6.70
N VAL A 116 11.94 16.73 7.32
CA VAL A 116 12.06 16.16 8.67
C VAL A 116 12.79 17.12 9.60
N ALA A 117 12.65 16.90 10.92
CA ALA A 117 13.23 17.79 11.92
C ALA A 117 14.75 17.63 12.07
N SER A 118 15.28 16.42 11.83
CA SER A 118 16.68 16.12 12.09
C SER A 118 17.35 15.30 10.99
N GLN A 119 18.68 15.37 10.95
CA GLN A 119 19.50 14.52 10.09
C GLN A 119 19.35 13.03 10.45
N VAL A 120 19.09 12.72 11.72
CA VAL A 120 18.88 11.35 12.19
C VAL A 120 17.62 10.76 11.56
N ASP A 121 16.53 11.54 11.50
CA ASP A 121 15.28 11.15 10.86
C ASP A 121 15.49 10.87 9.37
N SER A 122 16.24 11.75 8.69
CA SER A 122 16.59 11.58 7.28
C SER A 122 17.32 10.24 7.06
N ARG A 123 18.34 9.95 7.87
CA ARG A 123 19.08 8.68 7.79
C ARG A 123 18.22 7.48 8.13
N THR A 124 17.30 7.61 9.07
CA THR A 124 16.38 6.53 9.41
C THR A 124 15.52 6.12 8.21
N ILE A 125 15.05 7.09 7.41
CA ILE A 125 14.21 6.83 6.23
C ILE A 125 15.05 6.42 5.02
N LEU A 126 16.07 7.22 4.68
CA LEU A 126 16.76 7.15 3.38
C LEU A 126 18.16 6.54 3.44
N ASP A 127 18.66 6.19 4.62
CA ASP A 127 20.04 5.81 4.89
C ASP A 127 21.05 6.93 4.53
N SER A 128 20.55 8.14 4.28
CA SER A 128 21.34 9.33 3.91
C SER A 128 20.75 10.59 4.55
N SER A 129 21.59 11.63 4.70
CA SER A 129 21.15 12.96 5.12
C SER A 129 20.55 13.73 3.95
N GLY A 130 19.82 14.79 4.26
CA GLY A 130 19.31 15.75 3.27
C GLY A 130 17.84 16.12 3.42
N ALA A 131 17.01 15.24 3.97
CA ALA A 131 15.59 15.54 4.15
C ALA A 131 15.34 16.64 5.19
N GLU A 132 16.27 16.87 6.11
CA GLU A 132 16.25 18.00 7.05
C GLU A 132 16.44 19.37 6.38
N LYS A 133 16.93 19.39 5.14
CA LYS A 133 17.18 20.60 4.36
C LYS A 133 16.08 20.92 3.34
N LEU A 134 15.03 20.11 3.32
CA LEU A 134 13.89 20.34 2.43
C LEU A 134 13.07 21.55 2.89
N LEU A 135 12.38 22.18 1.94
CA LEU A 135 11.67 23.43 2.16
C LEU A 135 10.21 23.27 2.56
N GLY A 136 9.70 22.02 2.60
CA GLY A 136 8.27 21.76 2.83
C GLY A 136 7.42 21.88 1.57
N SER A 137 6.10 21.94 1.73
CA SER A 137 5.13 22.12 0.63
C SER A 137 5.32 21.18 -0.57
N GLY A 138 5.61 19.91 -0.31
CA GLY A 138 5.80 18.90 -1.36
C GLY A 138 7.24 18.74 -1.86
N ASP A 139 8.19 19.49 -1.32
CA ASP A 139 9.62 19.25 -1.56
C ASP A 139 10.04 17.96 -0.86
N MET A 140 10.58 16.99 -1.61
CA MET A 140 10.88 15.67 -1.08
C MET A 140 12.14 15.04 -1.66
N LEU A 141 12.68 14.07 -0.94
CA LEU A 141 13.69 13.15 -1.45
C LEU A 141 13.07 11.79 -1.75
N TYR A 142 13.34 11.29 -2.93
CA TYR A 142 12.91 9.96 -3.41
C TYR A 142 14.12 9.05 -3.62
N LEU A 143 14.01 7.82 -3.14
CA LEU A 143 14.97 6.75 -3.33
C LEU A 143 14.22 5.50 -3.82
N SER A 144 14.74 4.86 -4.86
CA SER A 144 14.28 3.53 -5.31
C SER A 144 15.41 2.50 -5.18
N GLY A 145 15.07 1.22 -5.32
CA GLY A 145 16.06 0.13 -5.23
C GLY A 145 17.14 0.16 -6.32
N GLU A 146 16.89 0.89 -7.41
CA GLU A 146 17.83 1.03 -8.54
C GLU A 146 18.75 2.25 -8.41
N MET A 147 18.46 3.12 -7.42
CA MET A 147 19.17 4.40 -7.26
C MET A 147 20.21 4.29 -6.14
N SER A 148 21.43 4.73 -6.41
CA SER A 148 22.51 4.82 -5.42
C SER A 148 22.39 6.05 -4.50
N LYS A 149 21.69 7.09 -4.94
CA LYS A 149 21.49 8.34 -4.18
C LYS A 149 20.05 8.83 -4.29
N PRO A 150 19.50 9.44 -3.23
CA PRO A 150 18.18 10.05 -3.28
C PRO A 150 18.11 11.18 -4.31
N ARG A 151 17.01 11.26 -5.03
CA ARG A 151 16.70 12.33 -5.98
C ARG A 151 15.73 13.31 -5.33
N ARG A 152 16.05 14.62 -5.39
CA ARG A 152 15.14 15.66 -4.93
C ARG A 152 14.07 15.93 -5.97
N LEU A 153 12.83 15.94 -5.54
CA LEU A 153 11.66 16.16 -6.38
C LEU A 153 10.76 17.20 -5.72
N GLN A 154 10.15 18.06 -6.54
CA GLN A 154 9.05 18.91 -6.11
C GLN A 154 7.75 18.23 -6.51
N THR A 155 6.91 17.91 -5.54
CA THR A 155 5.57 17.39 -5.78
C THR A 155 4.52 18.49 -5.70
N ALA A 156 3.32 18.21 -6.21
CA ALA A 156 2.19 19.10 -6.03
C ALA A 156 1.82 19.21 -4.55
N PHE A 157 1.53 20.42 -4.11
CA PHE A 157 0.86 20.64 -2.83
C PHE A 157 -0.63 20.32 -3.00
N ILE A 158 -1.17 19.49 -2.12
CA ILE A 158 -2.59 19.11 -2.14
C ILE A 158 -3.28 19.76 -0.95
N SER A 159 -4.24 20.63 -1.23
CA SER A 159 -5.01 21.31 -0.20
C SER A 159 -6.08 20.40 0.41
N GLU A 160 -6.54 20.75 1.62
CA GLU A 160 -7.63 20.02 2.28
C GLU A 160 -8.93 20.05 1.47
N GLU A 161 -9.20 21.14 0.74
CA GLU A 161 -10.37 21.26 -0.12
C GLU A 161 -10.31 20.29 -1.31
N GLU A 162 -9.14 20.10 -1.91
CA GLU A 162 -8.95 19.14 -3.00
C GLU A 162 -9.14 17.71 -2.50
N VAL A 163 -8.58 17.37 -1.33
CA VAL A 163 -8.81 16.06 -0.69
C VAL A 163 -10.31 15.83 -0.45
N LYS A 164 -11.04 16.84 0.07
CA LYS A 164 -12.48 16.75 0.29
C LYS A 164 -13.25 16.56 -1.03
N LYS A 165 -12.87 17.24 -2.11
CA LYS A 165 -13.50 17.10 -3.43
C LYS A 165 -13.29 15.68 -3.99
N VAL A 166 -12.07 15.16 -3.94
CA VAL A 166 -11.76 13.79 -4.39
C VAL A 166 -12.50 12.75 -3.55
N ALA A 167 -12.51 12.91 -2.23
CA ALA A 167 -13.25 12.01 -1.34
C ALA A 167 -14.75 11.99 -1.63
N LYS A 168 -15.37 13.16 -1.85
CA LYS A 168 -16.79 13.26 -2.25
C LYS A 168 -17.05 12.57 -3.59
N TYR A 169 -16.18 12.75 -4.56
CA TYR A 169 -16.29 12.09 -5.87
C TYR A 169 -16.25 10.55 -5.73
N LEU A 170 -15.29 10.03 -4.98
CA LEU A 170 -15.15 8.60 -4.76
C LEU A 170 -16.37 8.01 -4.02
N ILE A 171 -16.86 8.70 -2.97
CA ILE A 171 -18.05 8.27 -2.24
C ILE A 171 -19.28 8.26 -3.15
N LYS A 172 -19.46 9.29 -3.98
CA LYS A 172 -20.60 9.38 -4.89
C LYS A 172 -20.62 8.26 -5.93
N ASN A 173 -19.45 7.92 -6.50
CA ASN A 173 -19.38 6.97 -7.61
C ASN A 173 -19.17 5.52 -7.15
N TYR A 174 -18.56 5.29 -5.97
CA TYR A 174 -18.18 3.96 -5.50
C TYR A 174 -18.63 3.65 -4.06
N GLY A 175 -19.41 4.53 -3.45
CA GLY A 175 -19.81 4.41 -2.03
C GLY A 175 -20.64 3.16 -1.73
N ASN A 176 -21.47 2.72 -2.67
CA ASN A 176 -22.31 1.53 -2.50
C ASN A 176 -21.46 0.24 -2.48
N ASP A 177 -20.44 0.13 -3.32
CA ASP A 177 -19.53 -1.03 -3.36
C ASP A 177 -18.72 -1.14 -2.06
N ALA A 178 -18.30 0.00 -1.50
CA ALA A 178 -17.57 0.05 -0.24
C ALA A 178 -18.41 -0.40 0.97
N LEU A 179 -19.74 -0.17 0.94
CA LEU A 179 -20.66 -0.57 2.02
C LEU A 179 -20.97 -2.06 2.01
N HIS A 180 -21.10 -2.70 0.86
CA HIS A 180 -21.33 -4.13 0.74
C HIS A 180 -20.18 -4.93 1.33
N ARG A 181 -18.95 -4.56 1.06
CA ARG A 181 -17.75 -5.26 1.57
C ARG A 181 -17.48 -5.03 3.06
N LYS A 182 -17.89 -3.89 3.63
CA LYS A 182 -17.86 -3.70 5.09
C LYS A 182 -18.76 -4.71 5.83
N ARG A 183 -19.86 -5.18 5.23
CA ARG A 183 -20.73 -6.19 5.83
C ARG A 183 -20.10 -7.58 5.83
N GLU A 184 -19.40 -7.99 4.79
CA GLU A 184 -18.73 -9.29 4.72
C GLU A 184 -17.58 -9.42 5.73
N VAL A 185 -16.78 -8.35 5.91
CA VAL A 185 -15.69 -8.32 6.89
C VAL A 185 -16.23 -8.26 8.33
N ARG A 186 -17.36 -7.59 8.57
CA ARG A 186 -18.01 -7.51 9.89
C ARG A 186 -18.61 -8.83 10.36
N ASN A 187 -19.10 -9.65 9.45
CA ASN A 187 -19.73 -10.94 9.80
C ASN A 187 -18.72 -12.03 10.16
N LYS A 188 -17.42 -11.81 10.03
CA LYS A 188 -16.34 -12.77 10.34
C LYS A 188 -15.54 -12.47 11.61
N GLY A 189 -15.99 -11.60 12.47
CA GLY A 189 -15.36 -11.35 13.79
C GLY A 189 -15.44 -9.91 14.27
N ASN A 190 -15.61 -9.72 15.57
CA ASN A 190 -15.59 -8.44 16.27
C ASN A 190 -14.32 -7.64 15.95
N ILE A 191 -14.43 -6.64 15.09
CA ILE A 191 -13.31 -5.75 14.76
C ILE A 191 -13.60 -4.40 15.39
N ASP A 192 -12.91 -4.12 16.48
CA ASP A 192 -12.77 -2.76 17.00
C ASP A 192 -12.18 -1.88 15.89
N THR A 193 -12.74 -0.70 15.75
CA THR A 193 -12.70 0.18 14.59
C THR A 193 -11.29 0.65 14.24
N ILE A 194 -10.50 -0.18 13.60
CA ILE A 194 -9.38 0.28 12.80
C ILE A 194 -9.95 0.69 11.45
N LYS A 195 -9.92 2.00 11.15
CA LYS A 195 -10.36 2.53 9.85
C LYS A 195 -9.40 2.08 8.75
N LEU A 196 -9.54 0.85 8.30
CA LEU A 196 -8.86 0.39 7.08
C LEU A 196 -9.65 0.88 5.87
N ARG A 197 -9.08 1.83 5.16
CA ARG A 197 -9.56 2.19 3.84
C ARG A 197 -8.86 1.29 2.82
N VAL A 198 -9.53 0.25 2.38
CA VAL A 198 -9.09 -0.53 1.21
C VAL A 198 -9.59 0.22 -0.02
N CYS A 199 -8.68 0.82 -0.75
CA CYS A 199 -8.99 1.48 -2.02
C CYS A 199 -8.73 0.49 -3.16
N TYR A 200 -9.74 0.25 -3.98
CA TYR A 200 -9.58 -0.50 -5.24
C TYR A 200 -9.21 0.49 -6.34
N VAL A 201 -8.07 0.26 -6.96
CA VAL A 201 -7.62 1.05 -8.11
C VAL A 201 -7.91 0.24 -9.37
N GLY A 202 -8.72 0.78 -10.26
CA GLY A 202 -8.98 0.22 -11.58
C GLY A 202 -7.72 0.20 -12.46
N LYS A 203 -7.83 -0.48 -13.60
CA LYS A 203 -6.78 -0.80 -14.58
C LYS A 203 -5.69 0.27 -14.74
N GLY A 204 -4.43 -0.13 -14.65
CA GLY A 204 -3.29 0.59 -15.23
C GLY A 204 -2.45 1.43 -14.28
N CYS A 205 -2.63 1.37 -12.97
CA CYS A 205 -1.77 2.10 -12.04
C CYS A 205 -0.63 1.22 -11.53
N TYR A 206 0.59 1.44 -12.03
CA TYR A 206 1.81 0.91 -11.43
C TYR A 206 2.10 1.67 -10.13
N LEU A 207 1.53 1.21 -9.01
CA LEU A 207 1.91 1.71 -7.69
C LEU A 207 3.13 0.94 -7.20
N TYR A 208 4.26 1.60 -7.20
CA TYR A 208 5.47 1.11 -6.55
C TYR A 208 5.26 1.06 -5.03
N ARG A 209 5.97 0.15 -4.36
CA ARG A 209 5.99 0.09 -2.89
C ARG A 209 6.61 1.37 -2.35
N LEU A 210 5.82 2.18 -1.69
CA LEU A 210 6.23 3.50 -1.23
C LEU A 210 6.18 3.56 0.30
N LEU A 211 7.22 4.07 0.89
CA LEU A 211 7.25 4.50 2.28
C LEU A 211 7.20 6.03 2.26
N ILE A 212 6.05 6.59 2.66
CA ILE A 212 5.82 8.03 2.63
C ILE A 212 5.87 8.57 4.06
N HIS A 213 6.71 9.56 4.29
CA HIS A 213 6.66 10.37 5.50
C HIS A 213 5.84 11.63 5.20
N CYS A 214 4.67 11.74 5.81
CA CYS A 214 3.82 12.93 5.70
C CYS A 214 3.80 13.65 7.05
N ARG A 215 4.19 14.92 7.06
CA ARG A 215 3.98 15.82 8.19
C ARG A 215 2.72 16.62 7.90
N SER A 216 1.65 16.38 8.67
CA SER A 216 0.53 17.33 8.72
C SER A 216 1.00 18.57 9.48
N LEU A 217 0.84 19.74 8.86
CA LEU A 217 0.83 21.03 9.54
C LEU A 217 -0.46 21.16 10.36
#